data_b2a80a8b32071e4d6db7b543574f47ba
#
_entry.id   b2a80a8b32071e4d6db7b543574f47ba
#
_cell.length_a   1.000
_cell.length_b   1.000
_cell.length_c   1.000
_cell.angle_alpha   90.00
_cell.angle_beta   90.00
_cell.angle_gamma   90.00
#
_symmetry.space_group_name_H-M   'P 1'
#
loop_
_entity.id
_entity.type
_entity.pdbx_description
1 polymer ?
#
loop_
_entity_poly.entity_id
_entity_poly.type
_entity_poly.pdbx_seq_one_letter_code
_entity_poly.pdbx_strand_id
1 'polypeptide(L)'
;MLIGSRAVATDVREGYLPVHGDTRFIADTAELDMIRRLPDELPDNAVVIGDPVAGTGYIPILTGMRSVWVFPGQAADDQDGIYLRENFNRIHTDPHVCELLQRHGIQYFYADKDIVFNGNRLSKFRPGLYGVDTSSGFTLVDSGGTASLWHIDICD
;
A
#
# COMPACT_ATOMS: atom_id res chain seq x y z
N MET A 1 14.64 14.89 -29.96
CA MET A 1 13.76 13.70 -29.97
C MET A 1 13.24 13.43 -28.55
N LEU A 2 12.29 14.27 -28.08
CA LEU A 2 11.70 14.22 -26.75
C LEU A 2 10.19 13.93 -26.76
N ILE A 3 9.64 13.47 -27.90
CA ILE A 3 8.20 13.26 -28.10
C ILE A 3 7.71 12.01 -27.35
N GLY A 4 8.57 10.98 -27.19
CA GLY A 4 8.21 9.74 -26.51
C GLY A 4 8.00 9.84 -25.00
N SER A 5 8.80 10.70 -24.32
CA SER A 5 8.74 10.86 -22.85
C SER A 5 7.47 11.59 -22.39
N ARG A 6 6.96 12.53 -23.18
CA ARG A 6 5.72 13.25 -22.85
C ARG A 6 4.48 12.41 -23.07
N ALA A 7 4.44 11.59 -24.14
CA ALA A 7 3.31 10.71 -24.40
C ALA A 7 3.19 9.63 -23.30
N VAL A 8 4.29 8.99 -22.91
CA VAL A 8 4.31 7.98 -21.85
C VAL A 8 3.89 8.59 -20.50
N ALA A 9 4.39 9.78 -20.16
CA ALA A 9 4.00 10.46 -18.91
C ALA A 9 2.51 10.89 -18.94
N THR A 10 1.97 11.26 -20.10
CA THR A 10 0.56 11.62 -20.25
C THR A 10 -0.32 10.35 -20.18
N ASP A 11 0.07 9.26 -20.82
CA ASP A 11 -0.66 7.99 -20.78
C ASP A 11 -0.69 7.39 -19.36
N VAL A 12 0.41 7.44 -18.62
CA VAL A 12 0.46 7.03 -17.23
C VAL A 12 -0.43 7.93 -16.37
N ARG A 13 -0.36 9.24 -16.58
CA ARG A 13 -1.21 10.20 -15.85
C ARG A 13 -2.70 10.01 -16.18
N GLU A 14 -3.06 9.81 -17.45
CA GLU A 14 -4.44 9.59 -17.88
C GLU A 14 -4.98 8.22 -17.47
N GLY A 15 -4.14 7.19 -17.43
CA GLY A 15 -4.51 5.86 -16.95
C GLY A 15 -4.83 5.83 -15.45
N TYR A 16 -4.31 6.79 -14.67
CA TYR A 16 -4.58 6.96 -13.24
C TYR A 16 -5.53 8.11 -12.93
N LEU A 17 -5.98 8.87 -13.92
CA LEU A 17 -7.03 9.88 -13.72
C LEU A 17 -8.41 9.19 -13.69
N PRO A 18 -9.31 9.65 -12.82
CA PRO A 18 -10.66 9.10 -12.75
C PRO A 18 -11.37 9.30 -14.10
N VAL A 19 -11.77 8.21 -14.71
CA VAL A 19 -12.59 8.22 -15.91
C VAL A 19 -14.03 8.52 -15.48
N HIS A 20 -14.55 9.65 -15.96
CA HIS A 20 -15.96 10.06 -15.83
C HIS A 20 -16.48 10.28 -14.39
N GLY A 21 -16.23 11.46 -13.85
CA GLY A 21 -17.02 12.04 -12.75
C GLY A 21 -16.67 11.57 -11.35
N ASP A 22 -15.80 10.59 -11.18
CA ASP A 22 -15.24 10.24 -9.88
C ASP A 22 -13.95 11.06 -9.68
N THR A 23 -14.01 12.08 -8.83
CA THR A 23 -12.89 12.99 -8.56
C THR A 23 -11.86 12.42 -7.60
N ARG A 24 -11.92 11.12 -7.31
CA ARG A 24 -11.03 10.47 -6.37
C ARG A 24 -9.81 9.93 -7.09
N PHE A 25 -8.68 10.58 -6.89
CA PHE A 25 -7.37 10.06 -7.23
C PHE A 25 -7.08 8.80 -6.41
N ILE A 26 -6.31 7.88 -6.97
CA ILE A 26 -5.76 6.71 -6.25
C ILE A 26 -4.94 7.19 -5.04
N ALA A 27 -4.19 8.28 -5.19
CA ALA A 27 -3.51 8.99 -4.12
C ALA A 27 -3.68 10.49 -4.32
N ASP A 28 -4.02 11.23 -3.27
CA ASP A 28 -4.08 12.69 -3.30
C ASP A 28 -2.69 13.32 -3.04
N THR A 29 -2.61 14.66 -3.14
CA THR A 29 -1.35 15.38 -2.96
C THR A 29 -0.76 15.18 -1.56
N ALA A 30 -1.59 15.20 -0.51
CA ALA A 30 -1.13 15.04 0.86
C ALA A 30 -0.59 13.62 1.12
N GLU A 31 -1.19 12.63 0.52
CA GLU A 31 -0.73 11.25 0.55
C GLU A 31 0.59 11.08 -0.20
N LEU A 32 0.72 11.64 -1.41
CA LEU A 32 1.97 11.62 -2.17
C LEU A 32 3.10 12.36 -1.43
N ASP A 33 2.80 13.44 -0.73
CA ASP A 33 3.78 14.17 0.09
C ASP A 33 4.19 13.36 1.32
N MET A 34 3.28 12.62 1.95
CA MET A 34 3.61 11.63 2.99
C MET A 34 4.58 10.58 2.43
N ILE A 35 4.26 9.96 1.30
CA ILE A 35 5.12 8.94 0.69
C ILE A 35 6.54 9.49 0.43
N ARG A 36 6.68 10.73 -0.05
CA ARG A 36 8.00 11.34 -0.30
C ARG A 36 8.83 11.56 0.96
N ARG A 37 8.20 11.65 2.14
CA ARG A 37 8.91 11.80 3.43
C ARG A 37 9.43 10.47 3.98
N LEU A 38 8.91 9.33 3.54
CA LEU A 38 9.25 8.02 4.09
C LEU A 38 10.75 7.71 4.16
N PRO A 39 11.60 8.11 3.18
CA PRO A 39 13.05 7.89 3.29
C PRO A 39 13.71 8.61 4.46
N ASP A 40 13.12 9.69 4.96
CA ASP A 40 13.63 10.44 6.13
C ASP A 40 13.11 9.85 7.46
N GLU A 41 12.05 9.06 7.41
CA GLU A 41 11.32 8.54 8.59
C GLU A 41 11.58 7.05 8.84
N LEU A 42 11.91 6.30 7.80
CA LEU A 42 12.07 4.86 7.87
C LEU A 42 13.50 4.42 7.59
N PRO A 43 13.95 3.29 8.16
CA PRO A 43 15.24 2.72 7.80
C PRO A 43 15.26 2.24 6.34
N ASP A 44 16.45 2.25 5.72
CA ASP A 44 16.65 1.89 4.30
C ASP A 44 16.16 0.49 3.93
N ASN A 45 16.11 -0.42 4.91
CA ASN A 45 15.65 -1.79 4.71
C ASN A 45 14.16 -1.99 5.01
N ALA A 46 13.42 -0.93 5.30
CA ALA A 46 11.99 -1.01 5.58
C ALA A 46 11.20 -1.64 4.43
N VAL A 47 10.24 -2.49 4.79
CA VAL A 47 9.29 -3.10 3.86
C VAL A 47 7.88 -2.76 4.29
N VAL A 48 7.10 -2.18 3.37
CA VAL A 48 5.74 -1.74 3.60
C VAL A 48 4.74 -2.70 2.97
N ILE A 49 3.76 -3.14 3.75
CA ILE A 49 2.60 -3.88 3.25
C ILE A 49 1.40 -2.93 3.12
N GLY A 50 0.66 -3.04 2.04
CA GLY A 50 -0.56 -2.27 1.77
C GLY A 50 -1.09 -2.56 0.37
N ASP A 51 -2.23 -1.98 0.02
CA ASP A 51 -2.81 -2.18 -1.30
C ASP A 51 -2.08 -1.33 -2.36
N PRO A 52 -1.48 -1.95 -3.40
CA PRO A 52 -0.76 -1.20 -4.45
C PRO A 52 -1.67 -0.25 -5.24
N VAL A 53 -2.98 -0.53 -5.31
CA VAL A 53 -3.96 0.36 -5.94
C VAL A 53 -4.37 1.51 -5.02
N ALA A 54 -4.19 1.37 -3.71
CA ALA A 54 -4.51 2.40 -2.72
C ALA A 54 -3.28 3.18 -2.25
N GLY A 55 -2.20 3.25 -3.02
CA GLY A 55 -1.06 4.14 -2.75
C GLY A 55 0.29 3.44 -2.57
N THR A 56 0.37 2.22 -2.02
CA THR A 56 1.68 1.57 -1.80
C THR A 56 2.47 1.31 -3.08
N GLY A 57 1.82 1.22 -4.23
CA GLY A 57 2.48 1.12 -5.52
C GLY A 57 3.35 2.33 -5.88
N TYR A 58 3.08 3.50 -5.29
CA TYR A 58 3.91 4.71 -5.47
C TYR A 58 5.19 4.71 -4.64
N ILE A 59 5.24 3.94 -3.54
CA ILE A 59 6.41 3.92 -2.64
C ILE A 59 7.70 3.60 -3.40
N PRO A 60 7.84 2.46 -4.11
CA PRO A 60 9.08 2.17 -4.83
C PRO A 60 9.35 3.15 -5.98
N ILE A 61 8.32 3.70 -6.60
CA ILE A 61 8.46 4.63 -7.73
C ILE A 61 9.00 5.98 -7.27
N LEU A 62 8.51 6.49 -6.13
CA LEU A 62 8.85 7.84 -5.65
C LEU A 62 10.07 7.85 -4.73
N THR A 63 10.35 6.73 -4.04
CA THR A 63 11.36 6.70 -2.97
C THR A 63 12.45 5.65 -3.16
N GLY A 64 12.23 4.65 -4.02
CA GLY A 64 13.11 3.49 -4.13
C GLY A 64 12.99 2.48 -2.98
N MET A 65 12.12 2.74 -1.99
CA MET A 65 11.88 1.84 -0.86
C MET A 65 11.05 0.63 -1.28
N ARG A 66 11.03 -0.41 -0.45
CA ARG A 66 10.35 -1.66 -0.78
C ARG A 66 8.90 -1.66 -0.29
N SER A 67 7.99 -2.08 -1.15
CA SER A 67 6.64 -2.52 -0.79
C SER A 67 6.45 -3.98 -1.15
N VAL A 68 5.56 -4.67 -0.45
CA VAL A 68 5.30 -6.11 -0.69
C VAL A 68 4.79 -6.33 -2.12
N TRP A 69 3.90 -5.45 -2.59
CA TRP A 69 3.41 -5.46 -3.95
C TRP A 69 3.59 -4.09 -4.61
N VAL A 70 4.14 -4.09 -5.81
CA VAL A 70 4.32 -2.87 -6.62
C VAL A 70 3.13 -2.64 -7.55
N PHE A 71 2.51 -3.73 -8.01
CA PHE A 71 1.34 -3.68 -8.89
C PHE A 71 0.34 -4.80 -8.58
N PRO A 72 -0.92 -4.64 -8.99
CA PRO A 72 -2.03 -5.49 -8.54
C PRO A 72 -1.89 -6.99 -8.79
N GLY A 73 -1.17 -7.41 -9.83
CA GLY A 73 -1.04 -8.82 -10.22
C GLY A 73 0.18 -9.56 -9.66
N GLN A 74 1.04 -8.88 -8.89
CA GLN A 74 2.36 -9.42 -8.54
C GLN A 74 2.33 -10.64 -7.61
N ALA A 75 1.28 -10.84 -6.81
CA ALA A 75 1.21 -11.89 -5.80
C ALA A 75 0.52 -13.18 -6.28
N ALA A 76 0.27 -13.33 -7.58
CA ALA A 76 -0.57 -14.43 -8.08
C ALA A 76 0.00 -15.83 -7.78
N ASP A 77 1.31 -15.98 -7.66
CA ASP A 77 2.00 -17.27 -7.47
C ASP A 77 2.71 -17.41 -6.11
N ASP A 78 2.71 -16.36 -5.28
CA ASP A 78 3.33 -16.37 -3.96
C ASP A 78 2.32 -16.73 -2.87
N GLN A 79 2.43 -17.92 -2.30
CA GLN A 79 1.51 -18.43 -1.28
C GLN A 79 1.48 -17.56 -0.03
N ASP A 80 2.63 -17.07 0.43
CA ASP A 80 2.72 -16.21 1.60
C ASP A 80 2.06 -14.86 1.32
N GLY A 81 2.31 -14.28 0.14
CA GLY A 81 1.67 -13.04 -0.29
C GLY A 81 0.15 -13.18 -0.45
N ILE A 82 -0.32 -14.30 -1.01
CA ILE A 82 -1.76 -14.59 -1.11
C ILE A 82 -2.37 -14.66 0.30
N TYR A 83 -1.71 -15.36 1.23
CA TYR A 83 -2.20 -15.48 2.60
C TYR A 83 -2.31 -14.12 3.29
N LEU A 84 -1.27 -13.30 3.23
CA LEU A 84 -1.26 -11.95 3.80
C LEU A 84 -2.33 -11.05 3.17
N ARG A 85 -2.50 -11.10 1.85
CA ARG A 85 -3.53 -10.35 1.12
C ARG A 85 -4.94 -10.67 1.63
N GLU A 86 -5.18 -11.91 2.04
CA GLU A 86 -6.49 -12.40 2.47
C GLU A 86 -6.71 -12.30 3.98
N ASN A 87 -5.65 -12.34 4.80
CA ASN A 87 -5.76 -12.55 6.25
C ASN A 87 -5.01 -11.53 7.12
N PHE A 88 -4.30 -10.54 6.56
CA PHE A 88 -3.52 -9.58 7.37
C PHE A 88 -4.37 -8.89 8.46
N ASN A 89 -5.64 -8.59 8.21
CA ASN A 89 -6.55 -8.02 9.20
C ASN A 89 -6.86 -8.92 10.41
N ARG A 90 -6.42 -10.18 10.38
CA ARG A 90 -6.50 -11.11 11.50
C ARG A 90 -5.24 -11.12 12.37
N ILE A 91 -4.36 -10.15 12.21
CA ILE A 91 -3.06 -10.06 12.89
C ILE A 91 -3.16 -10.22 14.42
N HIS A 92 -4.27 -9.77 15.04
CA HIS A 92 -4.49 -9.92 16.48
C HIS A 92 -4.88 -11.34 16.93
N THR A 93 -5.32 -12.19 16.02
CA THR A 93 -5.90 -13.51 16.36
C THR A 93 -5.25 -14.66 15.61
N ASP A 94 -4.48 -14.37 14.57
CA ASP A 94 -3.84 -15.34 13.70
C ASP A 94 -2.32 -15.21 13.78
N PRO A 95 -1.62 -16.02 14.59
CA PRO A 95 -0.16 -15.93 14.74
C PRO A 95 0.60 -16.20 13.44
N HIS A 96 -0.01 -16.90 12.47
CA HIS A 96 0.61 -17.15 11.18
C HIS A 96 0.85 -15.85 10.38
N VAL A 97 0.03 -14.84 10.58
CA VAL A 97 0.26 -13.51 9.98
C VAL A 97 1.60 -12.95 10.46
N CYS A 98 1.86 -12.92 11.78
CA CYS A 98 3.13 -12.46 12.33
C CYS A 98 4.33 -13.31 11.86
N GLU A 99 4.19 -14.64 11.78
CA GLU A 99 5.24 -15.53 11.26
C GLU A 99 5.65 -15.13 9.82
N LEU A 100 4.66 -14.82 8.96
CA LEU A 100 4.92 -14.40 7.59
C LEU A 100 5.56 -13.01 7.52
N LEU A 101 5.07 -12.06 8.33
CA LEU A 101 5.65 -10.72 8.40
C LEU A 101 7.12 -10.77 8.82
N GLN A 102 7.45 -11.53 9.86
CA GLN A 102 8.82 -11.71 10.34
C GLN A 102 9.70 -12.42 9.29
N ARG A 103 9.19 -13.48 8.64
CA ARG A 103 9.89 -14.21 7.58
C ARG A 103 10.32 -13.31 6.43
N HIS A 104 9.47 -12.37 6.05
CA HIS A 104 9.69 -11.46 4.92
C HIS A 104 10.21 -10.08 5.33
N GLY A 105 10.46 -9.84 6.62
CA GLY A 105 10.97 -8.57 7.12
C GLY A 105 9.99 -7.41 6.90
N ILE A 106 8.69 -7.67 6.94
CA ILE A 106 7.63 -6.67 6.76
C ILE A 106 7.34 -6.03 8.11
N GLN A 107 7.60 -4.72 8.23
CA GLN A 107 7.57 -4.00 9.50
C GLN A 107 6.54 -2.87 9.51
N TYR A 108 6.05 -2.45 8.34
CA TYR A 108 5.18 -1.28 8.22
C TYR A 108 3.91 -1.61 7.44
N PHE A 109 2.80 -1.06 7.90
CA PHE A 109 1.48 -1.18 7.28
C PHE A 109 1.00 0.18 6.79
N TYR A 110 0.68 0.25 5.51
CA TYR A 110 0.06 1.41 4.88
C TYR A 110 -1.44 1.18 4.78
N ALA A 111 -2.20 1.92 5.59
CA ALA A 111 -3.65 1.87 5.62
C ALA A 111 -4.25 3.02 4.81
N ASP A 112 -5.24 2.74 3.99
CA ASP A 112 -6.07 3.74 3.34
C ASP A 112 -7.52 3.28 3.29
N LYS A 113 -8.41 4.17 2.86
CA LYS A 113 -9.84 3.87 2.74
C LYS A 113 -10.10 2.86 1.61
N ASP A 114 -11.14 2.08 1.80
CA ASP A 114 -11.64 1.13 0.80
C ASP A 114 -12.44 1.89 -0.28
N ILE A 115 -11.80 2.21 -1.39
CA ILE A 115 -12.41 2.91 -2.51
C ILE A 115 -12.97 1.93 -3.56
N VAL A 116 -13.86 2.45 -4.40
CA VAL A 116 -14.32 1.74 -5.59
C VAL A 116 -13.37 2.03 -6.76
N PHE A 117 -12.83 0.97 -7.32
CA PHE A 117 -11.98 1.01 -8.49
C PHE A 117 -12.51 0.02 -9.55
N ASN A 118 -12.73 0.49 -10.77
CA ASN A 118 -13.32 -0.33 -11.84
C ASN A 118 -14.60 -1.08 -11.42
N GLY A 119 -15.50 -0.38 -10.70
CA GLY A 119 -16.80 -0.91 -10.29
C GLY A 119 -16.79 -1.84 -9.08
N ASN A 120 -15.63 -2.12 -8.47
CA ASN A 120 -15.51 -2.96 -7.29
C ASN A 120 -14.74 -2.25 -6.18
N ARG A 121 -15.07 -2.54 -4.91
CA ARG A 121 -14.27 -2.13 -3.77
C ARG A 121 -12.92 -2.86 -3.79
N LEU A 122 -11.85 -2.19 -3.38
CA LEU A 122 -10.52 -2.79 -3.31
C LEU A 122 -10.48 -3.96 -2.32
N SER A 123 -11.24 -3.90 -1.23
CA SER A 123 -11.39 -4.99 -0.25
C SER A 123 -11.91 -6.30 -0.85
N LYS A 124 -12.59 -6.26 -1.99
CA LYS A 124 -13.00 -7.46 -2.71
C LYS A 124 -11.80 -8.28 -3.21
N PHE A 125 -10.73 -7.60 -3.58
CA PHE A 125 -9.53 -8.23 -4.16
C PHE A 125 -8.44 -8.51 -3.12
N ARG A 126 -8.45 -7.74 -2.02
CA ARG A 126 -7.44 -7.81 -0.95
C ARG A 126 -8.10 -7.63 0.42
N PRO A 127 -9.00 -8.55 0.80
CA PRO A 127 -9.83 -8.37 1.99
C PRO A 127 -9.01 -8.20 3.27
N GLY A 128 -7.86 -8.85 3.38
CA GLY A 128 -7.01 -8.78 4.56
C GLY A 128 -6.35 -7.41 4.77
N LEU A 129 -6.26 -6.56 3.76
CA LEU A 129 -5.64 -5.23 3.89
C LEU A 129 -6.62 -4.14 4.34
N TYR A 130 -7.88 -4.49 4.57
CA TYR A 130 -8.94 -3.57 4.97
C TYR A 130 -9.57 -4.01 6.30
N GLY A 131 -10.05 -3.03 7.08
CA GLY A 131 -10.63 -3.32 8.39
C GLY A 131 -9.60 -3.81 9.42
N VAL A 132 -8.34 -3.47 9.25
CA VAL A 132 -7.27 -3.77 10.22
C VAL A 132 -7.47 -2.91 11.46
N ASP A 133 -7.52 -3.54 12.62
CA ASP A 133 -7.57 -2.83 13.91
C ASP A 133 -6.17 -2.35 14.30
N THR A 134 -5.93 -1.05 14.15
CA THR A 134 -4.67 -0.38 14.52
C THR A 134 -4.72 0.29 15.89
N SER A 135 -5.78 0.08 16.68
CA SER A 135 -5.93 0.69 18.01
C SER A 135 -4.96 0.16 19.06
N SER A 136 -4.37 -1.01 18.82
CA SER A 136 -3.33 -1.62 19.64
C SER A 136 -2.33 -2.40 18.80
N GLY A 137 -1.09 -2.54 19.27
CA GLY A 137 -0.04 -3.29 18.57
C GLY A 137 0.49 -2.62 17.29
N PHE A 138 0.20 -1.33 17.12
CA PHE A 138 0.67 -0.50 16.03
C PHE A 138 1.07 0.88 16.54
N THR A 139 2.13 1.45 16.00
CA THR A 139 2.54 2.84 16.25
C THR A 139 2.40 3.65 14.97
N LEU A 140 1.65 4.75 15.03
CA LEU A 140 1.52 5.68 13.90
C LEU A 140 2.88 6.34 13.62
N VAL A 141 3.33 6.23 12.36
CA VAL A 141 4.57 6.85 11.90
C VAL A 141 4.26 8.19 11.23
N ASP A 142 3.40 8.19 10.21
CA ASP A 142 3.00 9.39 9.47
C ASP A 142 1.59 9.22 8.89
N SER A 143 1.01 10.33 8.43
CA SER A 143 -0.28 10.34 7.75
C SER A 143 -0.35 11.43 6.69
N GLY A 144 -1.13 11.18 5.65
CA GLY A 144 -1.38 12.14 4.59
C GLY A 144 -2.69 11.84 3.87
N GLY A 145 -3.54 12.86 3.72
CA GLY A 145 -4.86 12.66 3.14
C GLY A 145 -5.71 11.68 3.94
N THR A 146 -6.13 10.59 3.31
CA THR A 146 -6.86 9.49 3.98
C THR A 146 -5.96 8.32 4.36
N ALA A 147 -4.70 8.36 3.96
CA ALA A 147 -3.73 7.31 4.23
C ALA A 147 -2.98 7.54 5.54
N SER A 148 -2.54 6.45 6.13
CA SER A 148 -1.69 6.43 7.33
C SER A 148 -0.69 5.29 7.26
N LEU A 149 0.52 5.54 7.75
CA LEU A 149 1.59 4.56 7.86
C LEU A 149 1.79 4.18 9.32
N TRP A 150 1.83 2.89 9.60
CA TRP A 150 1.96 2.31 10.91
C TRP A 150 3.17 1.39 11.01
N HIS A 151 3.94 1.48 12.09
CA HIS A 151 4.86 0.41 12.48
C HIS A 151 4.04 -0.73 13.13
N ILE A 152 4.39 -1.97 12.80
CA ILE A 152 3.70 -3.17 13.28
C ILE A 152 4.42 -3.69 14.52
N ASP A 153 3.98 -3.27 15.71
CA ASP A 153 4.63 -3.64 17.00
C ASP A 153 4.17 -5.01 17.52
N ILE A 154 2.96 -5.43 17.15
CA ILE A 154 2.34 -6.65 17.70
C ILE A 154 3.11 -7.93 17.35
N CYS A 155 3.95 -7.88 16.33
CA CYS A 155 4.73 -9.03 15.88
C CYS A 155 6.20 -9.00 16.34
N ASP A 156 6.61 -8.02 17.16
CA ASP A 156 7.98 -7.85 17.68
C ASP A 156 8.30 -8.82 18.83
#